data_f1f53406f573a56b7bfec779bc51c484
#
_entry.id   f1f53406f573a56b7bfec779bc51c484
#
_cell.length_a   1.000
_cell.length_b   1.000
_cell.length_c   1.000
_cell.angle_alpha   90.00
_cell.angle_beta   90.00
_cell.angle_gamma   90.00
#
_symmetry.space_group_name_H-M   'P 1'
#
loop_
_entity.id
_entity.type
_entity.pdbx_description
1 polymer ?
#
loop_
_entity_poly.entity_id
_entity_poly.type
_entity_poly.pdbx_seq_one_letter_code
_entity_poly.pdbx_strand_id
1 'polypeptide(L)'
;MTEGDCWIGMTQASSSGFILATRVGKHTDQFIAELIANTEGTTNCKHWHTDDWGGYERVGPPEVEHIIGKDQTQQLERTNGIVRQQIGRWHRRQNKFGKVWAQTKITVRLAIAYFNWIWVHTRKENTAAQRAELAIAPWSWNNLITYPALY
;
A
#
# COMPACT_ATOMS: atom_id res chain seq x y z
N MET A 1 -3.50 -26.05 8.76
CA MET A 1 -4.74 -25.24 8.72
C MET A 1 -4.59 -24.19 7.63
N THR A 2 -5.42 -24.23 6.63
CA THR A 2 -5.46 -23.19 5.59
C THR A 2 -6.18 -21.99 6.15
N GLU A 3 -5.50 -20.86 6.32
CA GLU A 3 -6.10 -19.63 6.86
C GLU A 3 -7.06 -18.94 5.87
N GLY A 4 -7.36 -19.57 4.74
CA GLY A 4 -8.21 -19.03 3.69
C GLY A 4 -7.50 -17.96 2.85
N ASP A 5 -8.28 -17.24 2.04
CA ASP A 5 -7.75 -16.20 1.15
C ASP A 5 -7.17 -15.02 1.94
N CYS A 6 -5.92 -14.70 1.66
CA CYS A 6 -5.22 -13.57 2.24
C CYS A 6 -5.29 -12.38 1.28
N TRP A 7 -5.91 -11.30 1.74
CA TRP A 7 -6.01 -10.06 1.00
C TRP A 7 -5.00 -9.03 1.49
N ILE A 8 -4.50 -8.24 0.55
CA ILE A 8 -3.61 -7.11 0.84
C ILE A 8 -4.34 -5.85 0.41
N GLY A 9 -4.76 -5.05 1.37
CA GLY A 9 -5.31 -3.72 1.15
C GLY A 9 -4.20 -2.68 1.12
N MET A 10 -4.35 -1.67 0.27
CA MET A 10 -3.37 -0.62 0.09
C MET A 10 -4.06 0.71 -0.20
N THR A 11 -3.57 1.77 0.40
CA THR A 11 -3.96 3.14 0.07
C THR A 11 -2.75 3.94 -0.41
N GLN A 12 -2.97 4.83 -1.35
CA GLN A 12 -1.90 5.56 -2.04
C GLN A 12 -2.29 7.02 -2.25
N ALA A 13 -1.34 7.92 -2.05
CA ALA A 13 -1.50 9.32 -2.42
C ALA A 13 -1.43 9.47 -3.96
N SER A 14 -2.46 10.01 -4.57
CA SER A 14 -2.55 10.15 -6.04
C SER A 14 -1.49 11.09 -6.61
N SER A 15 -1.13 12.15 -5.89
CA SER A 15 -0.15 13.14 -6.34
C SER A 15 1.29 12.61 -6.40
N SER A 16 1.71 11.85 -5.40
CA SER A 16 3.10 11.38 -5.27
C SER A 16 3.28 9.90 -5.63
N GLY A 17 2.22 9.11 -5.55
CA GLY A 17 2.29 7.65 -5.60
C GLY A 17 2.81 7.01 -4.31
N PHE A 18 2.97 7.79 -3.23
CA PHE A 18 3.41 7.27 -1.93
C PHE A 18 2.33 6.37 -1.32
N ILE A 19 2.71 5.18 -0.90
CA ILE A 19 1.80 4.24 -0.26
C ILE A 19 1.64 4.65 1.20
N LEU A 20 0.41 5.03 1.58
CA LEU A 20 0.07 5.60 2.89
C LEU A 20 -0.14 4.53 3.95
N ALA A 21 -0.88 3.49 3.60
CA ALA A 21 -1.22 2.42 4.52
C ALA A 21 -1.40 1.10 3.80
N THR A 22 -1.18 0.01 4.52
CA THR A 22 -1.44 -1.36 4.05
C THR A 22 -2.06 -2.19 5.15
N ARG A 23 -2.86 -3.16 4.76
CA ARG A 23 -3.43 -4.16 5.66
C ARG A 23 -3.37 -5.55 5.02
N VAL A 24 -3.07 -6.56 5.82
CA VAL A 24 -3.07 -7.97 5.41
C VAL A 24 -4.09 -8.71 6.28
N GLY A 25 -5.02 -9.41 5.65
CA GLY A 25 -6.06 -10.13 6.37
C GLY A 25 -7.16 -10.69 5.48
N LYS A 26 -8.27 -11.08 6.09
CA LYS A 26 -9.48 -11.48 5.38
C LYS A 26 -10.23 -10.26 4.85
N HIS A 27 -10.86 -10.39 3.70
CA HIS A 27 -11.66 -9.33 3.06
C HIS A 27 -13.00 -9.14 3.79
N THR A 28 -13.01 -8.37 4.85
CA THR A 28 -14.16 -8.09 5.72
C THR A 28 -14.31 -6.58 5.94
N ASP A 29 -15.48 -6.16 6.46
CA ASP A 29 -15.68 -4.75 6.83
C ASP A 29 -14.68 -4.27 7.90
N GLN A 30 -14.32 -5.14 8.84
CA GLN A 30 -13.28 -4.83 9.83
C GLN A 30 -11.91 -4.59 9.18
N PHE A 31 -11.53 -5.40 8.18
CA PHE A 31 -10.30 -5.21 7.42
C PHE A 31 -10.26 -3.83 6.76
N ILE A 32 -11.36 -3.40 6.14
CA ILE A 32 -11.46 -2.09 5.53
C ILE A 32 -11.47 -0.98 6.58
N ALA A 33 -12.18 -1.14 7.69
CA ALA A 33 -12.19 -0.17 8.78
C ALA A 33 -10.78 0.09 9.33
N GLU A 34 -9.98 -0.95 9.51
CA GLU A 34 -8.60 -0.84 9.98
C GLU A 34 -7.68 -0.21 8.92
N LEU A 35 -7.86 -0.51 7.64
CA LEU A 35 -7.14 0.14 6.55
C LEU A 35 -7.46 1.63 6.49
N ILE A 36 -8.73 2.00 6.62
CA ILE A 36 -9.20 3.39 6.68
C ILE A 36 -8.57 4.11 7.86
N ALA A 37 -8.62 3.54 9.07
CA ALA A 37 -8.05 4.14 10.27
C ALA A 37 -6.54 4.39 10.12
N ASN A 38 -5.80 3.45 9.55
CA ASN A 38 -4.38 3.62 9.27
C ASN A 38 -4.12 4.72 8.23
N THR A 39 -4.98 4.84 7.24
CA THR A 39 -4.88 5.89 6.22
C THR A 39 -5.16 7.27 6.81
N GLU A 40 -6.18 7.40 7.63
CA GLU A 40 -6.50 8.65 8.33
C GLU A 40 -5.38 9.14 9.25
N GLY A 41 -4.63 8.22 9.84
CA GLY A 41 -3.45 8.52 10.64
C GLY A 41 -2.26 9.05 9.85
N THR A 42 -2.28 8.94 8.52
CA THR A 42 -1.16 9.32 7.64
C THR A 42 -1.47 10.45 6.67
N THR A 43 -2.73 10.84 6.50
CA THR A 43 -3.13 11.89 5.56
C THR A 43 -4.31 12.70 6.07
N ASN A 44 -4.32 14.00 5.74
CA ASN A 44 -5.45 14.89 5.96
C ASN A 44 -6.36 15.02 4.73
N CYS A 45 -6.09 14.28 3.67
CA CYS A 45 -6.88 14.30 2.45
C CYS A 45 -8.29 13.78 2.72
N LYS A 46 -9.31 14.50 2.25
CA LYS A 46 -10.73 14.16 2.42
C LYS A 46 -11.41 13.70 1.13
N HIS A 47 -10.67 13.55 0.03
CA HIS A 47 -11.16 13.04 -1.24
C HIS A 47 -10.51 11.68 -1.52
N TRP A 48 -11.31 10.61 -1.42
CA TRP A 48 -10.81 9.25 -1.57
C TRP A 48 -11.48 8.56 -2.77
N HIS A 49 -10.66 7.97 -3.61
CA HIS A 49 -11.10 7.16 -4.73
C HIS A 49 -10.96 5.68 -4.38
N THR A 50 -12.01 4.92 -4.55
CA THR A 50 -12.03 3.47 -4.34
C THR A 50 -12.70 2.75 -5.50
N ASP A 51 -12.56 1.43 -5.54
CA ASP A 51 -13.37 0.58 -6.40
C ASP A 51 -14.81 0.46 -5.86
N ASP A 52 -15.64 -0.24 -6.59
CA ASP A 52 -17.08 -0.39 -6.32
C ASP A 52 -17.37 -1.47 -5.24
N TRP A 53 -16.45 -1.70 -4.30
CA TRP A 53 -16.74 -2.61 -3.21
C TRP A 53 -17.49 -1.91 -2.08
N GLY A 54 -18.76 -2.33 -1.84
CA GLY A 54 -19.67 -1.69 -0.89
C GLY A 54 -19.21 -1.65 0.58
N GLY A 55 -18.10 -2.32 0.93
CA GLY A 55 -17.46 -2.20 2.24
C GLY A 55 -17.00 -0.79 2.56
N TYR A 56 -16.49 -0.06 1.56
CA TYR A 56 -16.05 1.32 1.74
C TYR A 56 -17.18 2.27 2.08
N GLU A 57 -18.36 2.06 1.51
CA GLU A 57 -19.55 2.87 1.82
C GLU A 57 -20.07 2.61 3.23
N ARG A 58 -19.99 1.36 3.70
CA ARG A 58 -20.49 0.98 5.03
C ARG A 58 -19.64 1.48 6.18
N VAL A 59 -18.32 1.54 5.99
CA VAL A 59 -17.36 1.83 7.07
C VAL A 59 -16.56 3.11 6.85
N GLY A 60 -16.80 3.83 5.75
CA GLY A 60 -16.10 5.07 5.42
C GLY A 60 -16.43 6.21 6.38
N PRO A 61 -15.46 7.09 6.72
CA PRO A 61 -15.71 8.26 7.55
C PRO A 61 -16.68 9.22 6.86
N PRO A 62 -17.67 9.79 7.58
CA PRO A 62 -18.67 10.67 6.98
C PRO A 62 -18.10 11.99 6.45
N GLU A 63 -16.96 12.43 6.97
CA GLU A 63 -16.28 13.67 6.55
C GLU A 63 -15.36 13.49 5.32
N VAL A 64 -15.23 12.26 4.81
CA VAL A 64 -14.44 11.97 3.60
C VAL A 64 -15.38 11.88 2.41
N GLU A 65 -15.10 12.66 1.38
CA GLU A 65 -15.78 12.52 0.09
C GLU A 65 -15.27 11.26 -0.60
N HIS A 66 -16.14 10.28 -0.69
CA HIS A 66 -15.87 8.99 -1.30
C HIS A 66 -16.33 8.97 -2.74
N ILE A 67 -15.39 8.87 -3.68
CA ILE A 67 -15.64 8.83 -5.11
C ILE A 67 -15.40 7.42 -5.62
N ILE A 68 -16.46 6.78 -6.09
CA ILE A 68 -16.41 5.43 -6.63
C ILE A 68 -16.16 5.49 -8.13
N GLY A 69 -15.16 4.78 -8.62
CA GLY A 69 -14.90 4.69 -10.06
C GLY A 69 -13.61 3.98 -10.39
N LYS A 70 -13.64 3.19 -11.45
CA LYS A 70 -12.46 2.46 -11.94
C LYS A 70 -11.41 3.38 -12.55
N ASP A 71 -11.82 4.50 -13.12
CA ASP A 71 -10.93 5.41 -13.84
C ASP A 71 -9.88 6.06 -12.93
N GLN A 72 -10.22 6.24 -11.65
CA GLN A 72 -9.34 6.88 -10.68
C GLN A 72 -8.44 5.88 -9.92
N THR A 73 -8.71 4.59 -10.04
CA THR A 73 -7.91 3.53 -9.37
C THR A 73 -6.78 2.96 -10.24
N GLN A 74 -6.66 3.39 -11.49
CA GLN A 74 -5.65 2.88 -12.43
C GLN A 74 -4.21 3.03 -11.91
N GLN A 75 -3.91 4.13 -11.22
CA GLN A 75 -2.58 4.34 -10.64
C GLN A 75 -2.28 3.31 -9.55
N LEU A 76 -3.27 3.03 -8.70
CA LEU A 76 -3.15 2.03 -7.65
C LEU A 76 -2.97 0.62 -8.24
N GLU A 77 -3.71 0.29 -9.27
CA GLU A 77 -3.56 -0.98 -9.99
C GLU A 77 -2.17 -1.15 -10.61
N ARG A 78 -1.63 -0.09 -11.21
CA ARG A 78 -0.24 -0.07 -11.70
C ARG A 78 0.77 -0.30 -10.59
N THR A 79 0.60 0.39 -9.46
CA THR A 79 1.47 0.24 -8.29
C THR A 79 1.41 -1.19 -7.76
N ASN A 80 0.23 -1.77 -7.65
CA ASN A 80 0.06 -3.17 -7.29
C ASN A 80 0.79 -4.12 -8.25
N GLY A 81 0.73 -3.85 -9.54
CA GLY A 81 1.46 -4.61 -10.58
C GLY A 81 2.97 -4.52 -10.40
N ILE A 82 3.51 -3.34 -10.18
CA ILE A 82 4.95 -3.10 -9.96
C ILE A 82 5.41 -3.84 -8.69
N VAL A 83 4.71 -3.67 -7.59
CA VAL A 83 5.04 -4.33 -6.31
C VAL A 83 5.02 -5.85 -6.46
N ARG A 84 4.02 -6.41 -7.15
CA ARG A 84 3.96 -7.86 -7.41
C ARG A 84 5.11 -8.37 -8.26
N GLN A 85 5.55 -7.61 -9.26
CA GLN A 85 6.68 -7.99 -10.10
C GLN A 85 8.00 -8.02 -9.34
N GLN A 86 8.18 -7.10 -8.39
CA GLN A 86 9.42 -6.97 -7.61
C GLN A 86 9.51 -7.99 -6.48
N ILE A 87 8.38 -8.56 -6.05
CA ILE A 87 8.35 -9.56 -4.99
C ILE A 87 8.20 -10.94 -5.59
N GLY A 88 9.28 -11.72 -5.60
CA GLY A 88 9.30 -13.06 -6.18
C GLY A 88 8.22 -14.00 -5.64
N ARG A 89 7.75 -13.82 -4.39
CA ARG A 89 6.70 -14.64 -3.78
C ARG A 89 5.30 -14.34 -4.34
N TRP A 90 5.09 -13.20 -4.98
CA TRP A 90 3.78 -12.79 -5.49
C TRP A 90 3.67 -12.87 -7.01
N HIS A 91 4.70 -13.35 -7.65
CA HIS A 91 4.68 -13.57 -9.09
C HIS A 91 3.75 -14.74 -9.41
N ARG A 92 2.69 -14.51 -10.19
CA ARG A 92 1.60 -15.48 -10.47
C ARG A 92 2.05 -16.80 -11.09
N ARG A 93 3.26 -16.87 -11.65
CA ARG A 93 3.80 -18.07 -12.33
C ARG A 93 4.83 -18.85 -11.51
N GLN A 94 5.06 -18.49 -10.26
CA GLN A 94 6.00 -19.17 -9.39
C GLN A 94 5.28 -19.82 -8.21
N ASN A 95 5.63 -21.07 -7.90
CA ASN A 95 5.08 -21.83 -6.76
C ASN A 95 5.52 -21.32 -5.37
N LYS A 96 5.83 -20.02 -5.25
CA LYS A 96 6.31 -19.38 -4.03
C LYS A 96 5.17 -18.63 -3.34
N PHE A 97 4.15 -19.34 -2.88
CA PHE A 97 3.05 -18.73 -2.14
C PHE A 97 3.44 -18.42 -0.70
N GLY A 98 3.00 -17.27 -0.21
CA GLY A 98 3.05 -16.96 1.21
C GLY A 98 1.99 -17.79 1.97
N LYS A 99 2.39 -18.93 2.51
CA LYS A 99 1.49 -19.83 3.27
C LYS A 99 1.22 -19.36 4.68
N VAL A 100 2.02 -18.42 5.20
CA VAL A 100 1.95 -17.92 6.56
C VAL A 100 1.70 -16.41 6.55
N TRP A 101 0.58 -15.98 7.10
CA TRP A 101 0.19 -14.57 7.12
C TRP A 101 1.19 -13.65 7.82
N ALA A 102 1.82 -14.12 8.90
CA ALA A 102 2.86 -13.36 9.60
C ALA A 102 4.03 -13.00 8.66
N GLN A 103 4.48 -13.95 7.84
CA GLN A 103 5.51 -13.72 6.83
C GLN A 103 5.04 -12.79 5.71
N THR A 104 3.77 -12.91 5.30
CA THR A 104 3.17 -12.02 4.32
C THR A 104 3.14 -10.59 4.84
N LYS A 105 2.78 -10.37 6.10
CA LYS A 105 2.81 -9.03 6.73
C LYS A 105 4.20 -8.41 6.71
N ILE A 106 5.23 -9.17 7.05
CA ILE A 106 6.63 -8.70 7.00
C ILE A 106 7.04 -8.37 5.57
N THR A 107 6.72 -9.25 4.62
CA THR A 107 7.03 -9.05 3.20
C THR A 107 6.35 -7.79 2.66
N VAL A 108 5.08 -7.54 3.01
CA VAL A 108 4.36 -6.31 2.63
C VAL A 108 5.06 -5.08 3.17
N ARG A 109 5.44 -5.06 4.44
CA ARG A 109 6.14 -3.92 5.05
C ARG A 109 7.46 -3.61 4.34
N LEU A 110 8.26 -4.63 4.08
CA LEU A 110 9.53 -4.46 3.36
C LEU A 110 9.33 -3.98 1.93
N ALA A 111 8.34 -4.53 1.22
CA ALA A 111 8.02 -4.14 -0.14
C ALA A 111 7.56 -2.69 -0.23
N ILE A 112 6.71 -2.25 0.68
CA ILE A 112 6.21 -0.89 0.73
C ILE A 112 7.34 0.09 1.10
N ALA A 113 8.18 -0.25 2.06
CA ALA A 113 9.36 0.55 2.40
C ALA A 113 10.30 0.69 1.20
N TYR A 114 10.58 -0.40 0.51
CA TYR A 114 11.37 -0.38 -0.71
C TYR A 114 10.74 0.50 -1.79
N PHE A 115 9.46 0.29 -2.10
CA PHE A 115 8.74 1.06 -3.11
C PHE A 115 8.71 2.55 -2.79
N ASN A 116 8.41 2.91 -1.56
CA ASN A 116 8.30 4.32 -1.17
C ASN A 116 9.64 5.05 -1.12
N TRP A 117 10.68 4.41 -0.59
CA TRP A 117 11.91 5.11 -0.19
C TRP A 117 13.12 4.78 -1.03
N ILE A 118 13.22 3.58 -1.60
CA ILE A 118 14.42 3.09 -2.29
C ILE A 118 14.23 3.03 -3.80
N TRP A 119 13.09 2.51 -4.25
CA TRP A 119 12.85 2.29 -5.66
C TRP A 119 12.65 3.59 -6.44
N VAL A 120 13.51 3.80 -7.43
CA VAL A 120 13.44 4.94 -8.34
C VAL A 120 12.57 4.59 -9.55
N HIS A 121 11.53 5.37 -9.76
CA HIS A 121 10.63 5.18 -10.90
C HIS A 121 11.36 5.52 -12.21
N THR A 122 11.38 4.60 -13.16
CA THR A 122 12.16 4.71 -14.41
C THR A 122 11.90 5.99 -15.21
N ARG A 123 10.63 6.42 -15.29
CA ARG A 123 10.26 7.63 -16.07
C ARG A 123 10.32 8.92 -15.27
N LYS A 124 10.11 8.83 -13.96
CA LYS A 124 10.07 10.01 -13.07
C LYS A 124 11.42 10.30 -12.42
N GLU A 125 12.35 9.35 -12.52
CA GLU A 125 13.73 9.44 -12.04
C GLU A 125 13.87 9.80 -10.54
N ASN A 126 12.83 9.49 -9.77
CA ASN A 126 12.79 9.71 -8.33
C ASN A 126 11.93 8.67 -7.60
N THR A 127 12.01 8.65 -6.28
CA THR A 127 11.20 7.79 -5.43
C THR A 127 9.85 8.43 -5.10
N ALA A 128 8.90 7.61 -4.62
CA ALA A 128 7.62 8.13 -4.12
C ALA A 128 7.80 9.08 -2.93
N ALA A 129 8.75 8.78 -2.03
CA ALA A 129 9.09 9.64 -0.90
C ALA A 129 9.62 11.01 -1.33
N GLN A 130 10.42 11.07 -2.40
CA GLN A 130 10.87 12.34 -2.97
C GLN A 130 9.71 13.14 -3.54
N ARG A 131 8.79 12.50 -4.26
CA ARG A 131 7.59 13.18 -4.79
C ARG A 131 6.62 13.64 -3.70
N ALA A 132 6.62 12.97 -2.56
CA ALA A 132 5.85 13.36 -1.38
C ALA A 132 6.58 14.40 -0.50
N GLU A 133 7.75 14.88 -0.92
CA GLU A 133 8.59 15.83 -0.17
C GLU A 133 9.06 15.32 1.20
N LEU A 134 9.13 13.99 1.35
CA LEU A 134 9.58 13.34 2.58
C LEU A 134 11.06 12.96 2.55
N ALA A 135 11.70 12.99 1.39
CA ALA A 135 13.11 12.68 1.20
C ALA A 135 13.72 13.57 0.11
N ILE A 136 14.98 13.92 0.29
CA ILE A 136 15.74 14.72 -0.69
C ILE A 136 16.32 13.83 -1.79
N ALA A 137 16.69 12.60 -1.44
CA ALA A 137 17.32 11.63 -2.31
C ALA A 137 16.74 10.23 -2.06
N PRO A 138 16.91 9.27 -3.00
CA PRO A 138 16.57 7.89 -2.75
C PRO A 138 17.32 7.33 -1.53
N TRP A 139 16.63 6.56 -0.70
CA TRP A 139 17.25 5.85 0.40
C TRP A 139 17.94 4.57 -0.08
N SER A 140 18.95 4.14 0.66
CA SER A 140 19.51 2.80 0.57
C SER A 140 18.86 1.88 1.62
N TRP A 141 19.10 0.57 1.48
CA TRP A 141 18.71 -0.37 2.54
C TRP A 141 19.37 -0.04 3.88
N ASN A 142 20.60 0.44 3.87
CA ASN A 142 21.30 0.87 5.09
C ASN A 142 20.58 2.04 5.77
N ASN A 143 20.11 3.03 5.00
CA ASN A 143 19.31 4.12 5.55
C ASN A 143 18.04 3.61 6.24
N LEU A 144 17.35 2.64 5.60
CA LEU A 144 16.13 2.09 6.15
C LEU A 144 16.37 1.30 7.45
N ILE A 145 17.43 0.48 7.50
CA ILE A 145 17.77 -0.36 8.64
C ILE A 145 18.24 0.47 9.83
N THR A 146 18.98 1.55 9.57
CA THR A 146 19.56 2.42 10.61
C THR A 146 18.63 3.54 11.05
N TYR A 147 17.47 3.70 10.41
CA TYR A 147 16.50 4.71 10.82
C TYR A 147 15.97 4.41 12.23
N PRO A 148 16.08 5.36 13.17
CA PRO A 148 15.62 5.12 14.52
C PRO A 148 14.10 4.93 14.53
N ALA A 149 13.66 3.77 15.01
CA ALA A 149 12.25 3.53 15.29
C ALA A 149 11.83 4.41 16.47
N LEU A 150 10.92 5.31 16.24
CA LEU A 150 10.24 6.02 17.32
C LEU A 150 9.25 5.04 17.96
N TYR A 151 9.56 4.55 19.12
CA TYR A 151 8.67 3.77 19.94
C TYR A 151 7.76 4.69 20.76
#